data_cbb02de4fc446e41c71ae364f1c4ef5d
#
_entry.id   cbb02de4fc446e41c71ae364f1c4ef5d
#
_cell.length_a   1.000
_cell.length_b   1.000
_cell.length_c   1.000
_cell.angle_alpha   90.00
_cell.angle_beta   90.00
_cell.angle_gamma   90.00
#
_symmetry.space_group_name_H-M   'P 1'
#
loop_
_entity.id
_entity.type
_entity.pdbx_description
1 polymer ?
#
loop_
_entity_poly.entity_id
_entity_poly.type
_entity_poly.pdbx_seq_one_letter_code
_entity_poly.pdbx_strand_id
1 'polypeptide(L)'
;LLNVGDIIIAVAQSKDEEPQEISLMKLSDATDLIKGEKGTDVYLTVKRVDGGIEQVKITRDLVELEETYAKSSLIKDDNNKYGLINLPRFYVDFDDYGERNAASDIRKEIISLKDKGIDGLILDLRNNGGGSLKTVVDITGFFIDKGHVVQVKSIGGRKEILRDNDPSTLWDGPLVILVNEFSASASEILAAALQDYNRAVILGSKQTYGKGTVQNIIDLNNVISGNTYGDLGSLKITTDMFYRVNGGSTQLEGVKSDLIFPNRYSYVDIGEKDLDNPINWNEIDPARYDNSAKIFNYSKAIEKSKKRISENEYFSLIDQHAKLVKSRQDDKVVSLEYKSYKENQDNFKLQNDRLKVIDDFISPFLFDWNDSNQNSDSIYNDDMKEKRDRWIETLKKDIYVNEAMNLLKDLTSIEGGQILSQLNKN
;
A
#
# COMPACT_ATOMS: atom_id res chain seq x y z
N LEU A 1 27.34 -14.59 11.38
CA LEU A 1 26.15 -13.96 10.86
C LEU A 1 25.29 -13.44 12.00
N LEU A 2 24.49 -12.41 11.75
CA LEU A 2 23.48 -11.90 12.71
C LEU A 2 22.31 -12.89 12.82
N ASN A 3 21.76 -13.01 14.00
CA ASN A 3 20.57 -13.82 14.27
C ASN A 3 19.44 -12.94 14.80
N VAL A 4 18.21 -13.41 14.67
CA VAL A 4 17.05 -12.74 15.27
C VAL A 4 17.18 -12.74 16.79
N GLY A 5 17.03 -11.56 17.40
CA GLY A 5 17.19 -11.36 18.84
C GLY A 5 18.58 -10.85 19.27
N ASP A 6 19.54 -10.80 18.36
CA ASP A 6 20.84 -10.17 18.62
C ASP A 6 20.70 -8.66 18.81
N ILE A 7 21.53 -8.08 19.68
CA ILE A 7 21.58 -6.63 19.94
C ILE A 7 22.92 -6.09 19.46
N ILE A 8 22.92 -5.18 18.49
CA ILE A 8 24.13 -4.47 18.05
C ILE A 8 24.42 -3.38 19.09
N ILE A 9 25.61 -3.43 19.69
CA ILE A 9 26.02 -2.51 20.77
C ILE A 9 27.10 -1.53 20.32
N ALA A 10 27.94 -1.89 19.31
CA ALA A 10 28.95 -0.99 18.79
C ALA A 10 29.25 -1.28 17.31
N VAL A 11 29.80 -0.30 16.59
CA VAL A 11 30.13 -0.34 15.17
C VAL A 11 31.55 0.17 14.94
N ALA A 12 32.32 -0.53 14.08
CA ALA A 12 33.63 -0.07 13.57
C ALA A 12 33.65 -0.19 12.06
N GLN A 13 34.40 0.70 11.39
CA GLN A 13 34.52 0.68 9.91
C GLN A 13 35.69 -0.20 9.44
N SER A 14 36.59 -0.57 10.32
CA SER A 14 37.66 -1.52 10.04
C SER A 14 37.92 -2.44 11.23
N LYS A 15 38.69 -3.52 11.03
CA LYS A 15 39.01 -4.51 12.07
C LYS A 15 39.86 -3.92 13.20
N ASP A 16 40.71 -2.97 12.85
CA ASP A 16 41.69 -2.39 13.77
C ASP A 16 41.22 -1.08 14.42
N GLU A 17 40.00 -0.64 14.07
CA GLU A 17 39.38 0.55 14.62
C GLU A 17 38.68 0.23 15.95
N GLU A 18 38.79 1.13 16.93
CA GLU A 18 38.05 1.01 18.20
C GLU A 18 36.54 1.14 17.92
N PRO A 19 35.72 0.13 18.29
CA PRO A 19 34.29 0.17 18.00
C PRO A 19 33.58 1.34 18.71
N GLN A 20 32.85 2.13 17.97
CA GLN A 20 32.01 3.20 18.48
C GLN A 20 30.74 2.63 19.11
N GLU A 21 30.49 2.89 20.39
CA GLU A 21 29.28 2.46 21.06
C GLU A 21 28.05 3.21 20.53
N ILE A 22 26.99 2.47 20.21
CA ILE A 22 25.75 3.01 19.61
C ILE A 22 24.51 2.90 20.52
N SER A 23 24.67 2.30 21.72
CA SER A 23 23.53 1.97 22.62
C SER A 23 22.72 3.20 23.08
N LEU A 24 23.31 4.38 23.07
CA LEU A 24 22.68 5.65 23.47
C LEU A 24 22.46 6.61 22.29
N MET A 25 22.75 6.19 21.06
CA MET A 25 22.56 7.01 19.88
C MET A 25 21.10 7.00 19.42
N LYS A 26 20.71 8.02 18.64
CA LYS A 26 19.46 7.95 17.87
C LYS A 26 19.57 6.84 16.84
N LEU A 27 18.46 6.16 16.56
CA LEU A 27 18.44 5.06 15.62
C LEU A 27 18.94 5.49 14.22
N SER A 28 18.62 6.71 13.76
CA SER A 28 19.14 7.28 12.52
C SER A 28 20.65 7.29 12.47
N ASP A 29 21.28 7.86 13.52
CA ASP A 29 22.72 8.04 13.59
C ASP A 29 23.44 6.69 13.67
N ALA A 30 22.90 5.73 14.43
CA ALA A 30 23.40 4.37 14.48
C ALA A 30 23.29 3.64 13.14
N THR A 31 22.16 3.79 12.42
CA THR A 31 21.99 3.19 11.10
C THR A 31 22.90 3.79 10.04
N ASP A 32 23.23 5.08 10.14
CA ASP A 32 24.15 5.74 9.20
C ASP A 32 25.60 5.23 9.37
N LEU A 33 26.00 4.86 10.59
CA LEU A 33 27.28 4.20 10.85
C LEU A 33 27.34 2.77 10.28
N ILE A 34 26.20 2.05 10.25
CA ILE A 34 26.12 0.68 9.74
C ILE A 34 26.07 0.68 8.21
N LYS A 35 25.32 1.60 7.61
CA LYS A 35 25.23 1.77 6.14
C LYS A 35 26.54 2.30 5.58
N GLY A 36 26.74 2.13 4.28
CA GLY A 36 27.91 2.63 3.55
C GLY A 36 27.95 2.09 2.13
N GLU A 37 29.02 2.39 1.41
CA GLU A 37 29.19 1.99 0.01
C GLU A 37 29.20 0.47 -0.16
N LYS A 38 28.59 -0.02 -1.24
CA LYS A 38 28.65 -1.44 -1.63
C LYS A 38 30.08 -1.94 -1.74
N GLY A 39 30.35 -3.13 -1.18
CA GLY A 39 31.65 -3.78 -1.19
C GLY A 39 32.57 -3.33 -0.04
N THR A 40 32.19 -2.35 0.78
CA THR A 40 32.94 -1.98 1.99
C THR A 40 32.54 -2.88 3.17
N ASP A 41 33.46 -3.04 4.13
CA ASP A 41 33.23 -3.84 5.33
C ASP A 41 32.75 -2.98 6.51
N VAL A 42 31.90 -3.55 7.36
CA VAL A 42 31.56 -3.02 8.67
C VAL A 42 31.69 -4.12 9.72
N TYR A 43 32.16 -3.77 10.89
CA TYR A 43 32.34 -4.67 12.02
C TYR A 43 31.36 -4.30 13.12
N LEU A 44 30.46 -5.22 13.43
CA LEU A 44 29.40 -5.02 14.42
C LEU A 44 29.76 -5.78 15.69
N THR A 45 29.83 -5.08 16.82
CA THR A 45 29.88 -5.74 18.12
C THR A 45 28.45 -6.10 18.53
N VAL A 46 28.20 -7.38 18.70
CA VAL A 46 26.86 -7.93 18.89
C VAL A 46 26.78 -8.65 20.22
N LYS A 47 25.72 -8.36 20.97
CA LYS A 47 25.34 -9.13 22.15
C LYS A 47 24.32 -10.17 21.75
N ARG A 48 24.66 -11.44 21.87
CA ARG A 48 23.80 -12.57 21.57
C ARG A 48 22.69 -12.74 22.61
N VAL A 49 21.65 -13.51 22.27
CA VAL A 49 20.53 -13.79 23.18
C VAL A 49 20.99 -14.53 24.46
N ASP A 50 22.03 -15.35 24.39
CA ASP A 50 22.66 -16.02 25.54
C ASP A 50 23.57 -15.12 26.40
N GLY A 51 23.74 -13.86 25.97
CA GLY A 51 24.57 -12.85 26.66
C GLY A 51 26.01 -12.80 26.17
N GLY A 52 26.44 -13.68 25.26
CA GLY A 52 27.76 -13.63 24.63
C GLY A 52 27.95 -12.35 23.82
N ILE A 53 29.17 -11.81 23.80
CA ILE A 53 29.53 -10.65 23.00
C ILE A 53 30.58 -11.08 21.98
N GLU A 54 30.32 -10.80 20.73
CA GLU A 54 31.25 -11.09 19.64
C GLU A 54 31.22 -10.01 18.55
N GLN A 55 32.29 -9.97 17.77
CA GLN A 55 32.38 -9.06 16.62
C GLN A 55 32.03 -9.82 15.33
N VAL A 56 31.06 -9.31 14.59
CA VAL A 56 30.60 -9.85 13.31
C VAL A 56 31.03 -8.93 12.17
N LYS A 57 31.79 -9.44 11.21
CA LYS A 57 32.11 -8.73 9.99
C LYS A 57 30.99 -8.88 8.99
N ILE A 58 30.54 -7.78 8.39
CA ILE A 58 29.59 -7.76 7.30
C ILE A 58 30.18 -6.95 6.13
N THR A 59 30.21 -7.53 4.94
CA THR A 59 30.51 -6.78 3.72
C THR A 59 29.19 -6.20 3.20
N ARG A 60 29.17 -4.88 3.02
CA ARG A 60 27.96 -4.16 2.56
C ARG A 60 27.65 -4.53 1.14
N ASP A 61 26.37 -4.76 0.86
CA ASP A 61 25.84 -4.97 -0.47
C ASP A 61 24.50 -4.22 -0.60
N LEU A 62 24.02 -4.12 -1.85
CA LEU A 62 22.65 -3.64 -2.07
C LEU A 62 21.67 -4.63 -1.46
N VAL A 63 20.90 -4.16 -0.49
CA VAL A 63 19.83 -4.94 0.12
C VAL A 63 18.56 -4.69 -0.67
N GLU A 64 18.24 -5.61 -1.58
CA GLU A 64 16.92 -5.63 -2.21
C GLU A 64 15.90 -6.12 -1.19
N LEU A 65 15.11 -5.20 -0.67
CA LEU A 65 13.97 -5.54 0.18
C LEU A 65 12.81 -6.00 -0.71
N GLU A 66 12.74 -7.29 -1.03
CA GLU A 66 11.63 -7.84 -1.84
C GLU A 66 10.25 -7.46 -1.29
N GLU A 67 10.15 -7.19 -0.01
CA GLU A 67 8.93 -6.72 0.64
C GLU A 67 8.46 -5.36 0.14
N THR A 68 9.33 -4.57 -0.48
CA THR A 68 9.02 -3.25 -1.05
C THR A 68 8.52 -3.31 -2.49
N TYR A 69 8.64 -4.47 -3.14
CA TYR A 69 8.20 -4.67 -4.52
C TYR A 69 6.79 -5.24 -4.60
N ALA A 70 6.18 -5.10 -5.78
CA ALA A 70 4.90 -5.72 -6.08
C ALA A 70 5.03 -7.25 -5.98
N LYS A 71 3.99 -7.88 -5.43
CA LYS A 71 3.89 -9.33 -5.28
C LYS A 71 2.45 -9.77 -5.45
N SER A 72 2.25 -11.02 -5.86
CA SER A 72 0.91 -11.49 -6.11
C SER A 72 0.62 -12.90 -5.58
N SER A 73 -0.65 -13.18 -5.42
CA SER A 73 -1.19 -14.48 -5.03
C SER A 73 -2.26 -14.91 -6.02
N LEU A 74 -2.24 -16.18 -6.37
CA LEU A 74 -3.37 -16.86 -7.01
C LEU A 74 -4.31 -17.35 -5.91
N ILE A 75 -5.57 -16.93 -5.96
CA ILE A 75 -6.59 -17.33 -4.99
C ILE A 75 -7.57 -18.25 -5.70
N LYS A 76 -7.87 -19.37 -5.08
CA LYS A 76 -8.75 -20.40 -5.64
C LYS A 76 -10.00 -20.58 -4.79
N ASP A 77 -11.12 -20.70 -5.44
CA ASP A 77 -12.38 -21.23 -4.95
C ASP A 77 -12.69 -22.51 -5.74
N ASP A 78 -13.70 -23.28 -5.37
CA ASP A 78 -14.01 -24.59 -5.98
C ASP A 78 -14.00 -24.57 -7.51
N ASN A 79 -14.53 -23.50 -8.15
CA ASN A 79 -14.67 -23.41 -9.60
C ASN A 79 -13.99 -22.19 -10.24
N ASN A 80 -13.48 -21.25 -9.46
CA ASN A 80 -12.98 -19.97 -9.97
C ASN A 80 -11.58 -19.68 -9.46
N LYS A 81 -10.84 -18.86 -10.21
CA LYS A 81 -9.51 -18.39 -9.86
C LYS A 81 -9.51 -16.88 -9.86
N TYR A 82 -8.83 -16.29 -8.90
CA TYR A 82 -8.70 -14.85 -8.77
C TYR A 82 -7.26 -14.48 -8.52
N GLY A 83 -6.88 -13.28 -8.96
CA GLY A 83 -5.57 -12.71 -8.67
C GLY A 83 -5.65 -11.69 -7.55
N LEU A 84 -4.64 -11.63 -6.71
CA LEU A 84 -4.40 -10.52 -5.81
C LEU A 84 -2.99 -10.00 -6.05
N ILE A 85 -2.85 -8.71 -6.33
CA ILE A 85 -1.57 -8.03 -6.45
C ILE A 85 -1.48 -7.00 -5.33
N ASN A 86 -0.47 -7.12 -4.47
CA ASN A 86 -0.15 -6.14 -3.46
C ASN A 86 0.93 -5.21 -4.01
N LEU A 87 0.64 -3.91 -4.07
CA LEU A 87 1.58 -2.86 -4.46
C LEU A 87 1.88 -1.99 -3.24
N PRO A 88 3.01 -2.17 -2.57
CA PRO A 88 3.34 -1.44 -1.35
C PRO A 88 3.75 0.01 -1.61
N ARG A 89 4.23 0.34 -2.82
CA ARG A 89 4.69 1.67 -3.22
C ARG A 89 4.75 1.81 -4.75
N PHE A 90 4.63 3.03 -5.28
CA PHE A 90 4.91 3.33 -6.69
C PHE A 90 6.40 3.66 -6.87
N TYR A 91 7.24 2.62 -6.80
CA TYR A 91 8.68 2.74 -6.91
C TYR A 91 9.14 2.91 -8.36
N VAL A 92 10.25 3.61 -8.53
CA VAL A 92 10.94 3.85 -9.81
C VAL A 92 12.37 4.26 -9.51
N ASP A 93 13.29 3.93 -10.41
CA ASP A 93 14.55 4.65 -10.51
C ASP A 93 14.29 5.96 -11.27
N PHE A 94 14.60 7.10 -10.66
CA PHE A 94 14.35 8.40 -11.26
C PHE A 94 15.40 8.76 -12.33
N ASP A 95 16.57 8.13 -12.28
CA ASP A 95 17.65 8.35 -13.24
C ASP A 95 17.50 7.45 -14.46
N ASP A 96 17.00 6.22 -14.29
CA ASP A 96 16.75 5.28 -15.39
C ASP A 96 15.38 4.59 -15.25
N TYR A 97 14.39 5.09 -15.99
CA TYR A 97 13.05 4.47 -16.03
C TYR A 97 13.04 3.08 -16.69
N GLY A 98 14.07 2.71 -17.42
CA GLY A 98 14.23 1.38 -18.02
C GLY A 98 14.51 0.29 -16.99
N GLU A 99 15.04 0.67 -15.82
CA GLU A 99 15.25 -0.22 -14.70
C GLU A 99 13.92 -0.69 -14.06
N ARG A 100 14.03 -1.62 -13.13
CA ARG A 100 12.87 -2.18 -12.43
C ARG A 100 12.02 -1.09 -11.78
N ASN A 101 10.73 -1.08 -12.09
CA ASN A 101 9.78 -0.13 -11.53
C ASN A 101 8.41 -0.78 -11.26
N ALA A 102 7.54 -0.07 -10.52
CA ALA A 102 6.22 -0.58 -10.14
C ALA A 102 5.37 -0.98 -11.35
N ALA A 103 5.42 -0.22 -12.45
CA ALA A 103 4.63 -0.54 -13.65
C ALA A 103 5.14 -1.81 -14.34
N SER A 104 6.47 -1.98 -14.46
CA SER A 104 7.05 -3.20 -15.04
C SER A 104 6.70 -4.45 -14.24
N ASP A 105 6.71 -4.36 -12.90
CA ASP A 105 6.38 -5.49 -12.05
C ASP A 105 4.88 -5.80 -12.07
N ILE A 106 4.00 -4.79 -11.92
CA ILE A 106 2.54 -4.99 -12.03
C ILE A 106 2.16 -5.62 -13.38
N ARG A 107 2.80 -5.19 -14.48
CA ARG A 107 2.59 -5.79 -15.80
C ARG A 107 2.91 -7.28 -15.80
N LYS A 108 4.05 -7.67 -15.24
CA LYS A 108 4.47 -9.09 -15.13
C LYS A 108 3.47 -9.90 -14.29
N GLU A 109 3.06 -9.35 -13.14
CA GLU A 109 2.11 -10.02 -12.26
C GLU A 109 0.75 -10.23 -12.94
N ILE A 110 0.21 -9.20 -13.64
CA ILE A 110 -1.05 -9.31 -14.38
C ILE A 110 -0.95 -10.38 -15.47
N ILE A 111 0.13 -10.39 -16.26
CA ILE A 111 0.33 -11.39 -17.33
C ILE A 111 0.38 -12.79 -16.73
N SER A 112 1.20 -13.00 -15.70
CA SER A 112 1.32 -14.30 -15.03
C SER A 112 0.00 -14.82 -14.46
N LEU A 113 -0.80 -13.95 -13.84
CA LEU A 113 -2.12 -14.30 -13.32
C LEU A 113 -3.12 -14.58 -14.44
N LYS A 114 -3.09 -13.78 -15.51
CA LYS A 114 -3.94 -13.95 -16.70
C LYS A 114 -3.68 -15.29 -17.40
N ASP A 115 -2.42 -15.70 -17.52
CA ASP A 115 -2.02 -16.99 -18.09
C ASP A 115 -2.50 -18.17 -17.22
N LYS A 116 -2.73 -17.97 -15.92
CA LYS A 116 -3.33 -18.95 -15.01
C LYS A 116 -4.85 -18.99 -15.10
N GLY A 117 -5.46 -18.09 -15.89
CA GLY A 117 -6.89 -18.05 -16.17
C GLY A 117 -7.70 -17.51 -14.99
N ILE A 118 -7.37 -16.34 -14.50
CA ILE A 118 -8.13 -15.68 -13.43
C ILE A 118 -9.44 -15.08 -13.96
N ASP A 119 -10.48 -15.11 -13.11
CA ASP A 119 -11.83 -14.56 -13.39
C ASP A 119 -12.01 -13.14 -12.86
N GLY A 120 -11.14 -12.68 -11.98
CA GLY A 120 -11.16 -11.34 -11.38
C GLY A 120 -9.85 -11.00 -10.68
N LEU A 121 -9.62 -9.70 -10.46
CA LEU A 121 -8.38 -9.18 -9.90
C LEU A 121 -8.63 -8.24 -8.73
N ILE A 122 -7.86 -8.41 -7.67
CA ILE A 122 -7.75 -7.48 -6.55
C ILE A 122 -6.40 -6.76 -6.64
N LEU A 123 -6.41 -5.43 -6.63
CA LEU A 123 -5.23 -4.61 -6.47
C LEU A 123 -5.23 -4.01 -5.07
N ASP A 124 -4.28 -4.43 -4.23
CA ASP A 124 -4.18 -3.99 -2.85
C ASP A 124 -3.20 -2.82 -2.72
N LEU A 125 -3.75 -1.63 -2.46
CA LEU A 125 -3.04 -0.37 -2.25
C LEU A 125 -3.07 0.07 -0.77
N ARG A 126 -3.52 -0.78 0.13
CA ARG A 126 -3.52 -0.45 1.57
C ARG A 126 -2.11 -0.17 2.05
N ASN A 127 -1.94 0.85 2.86
CA ASN A 127 -0.66 1.35 3.39
C ASN A 127 0.32 1.86 2.31
N ASN A 128 -0.13 2.05 1.07
CA ASN A 128 0.69 2.59 -0.01
C ASN A 128 0.63 4.13 -0.02
N GLY A 129 1.67 4.78 0.49
CA GLY A 129 1.77 6.24 0.58
C GLY A 129 2.03 6.96 -0.76
N GLY A 130 2.01 6.24 -1.89
CA GLY A 130 2.21 6.81 -3.23
C GLY A 130 3.61 6.54 -3.80
N GLY A 131 4.10 7.47 -4.59
CA GLY A 131 5.39 7.40 -5.29
C GLY A 131 5.35 8.09 -6.64
N SER A 132 5.91 7.46 -7.67
CA SER A 132 6.10 8.04 -9.01
C SER A 132 4.79 8.33 -9.73
N LEU A 133 4.64 9.58 -10.19
CA LEU A 133 3.53 10.02 -11.01
C LEU A 133 3.51 9.34 -12.39
N LYS A 134 4.69 9.06 -12.95
CA LYS A 134 4.79 8.35 -14.24
C LYS A 134 4.31 6.91 -14.12
N THR A 135 4.77 6.18 -13.09
CA THR A 135 4.36 4.78 -12.92
C THR A 135 2.86 4.61 -12.66
N VAL A 136 2.21 5.57 -11.97
CA VAL A 136 0.76 5.48 -11.75
C VAL A 136 -0.02 5.69 -13.05
N VAL A 137 0.44 6.56 -13.95
CA VAL A 137 -0.18 6.73 -15.27
C VAL A 137 -0.07 5.44 -16.08
N ASP A 138 1.13 4.86 -16.14
CA ASP A 138 1.37 3.60 -16.87
C ASP A 138 0.54 2.43 -16.29
N ILE A 139 0.45 2.31 -14.95
CA ILE A 139 -0.36 1.26 -14.31
C ILE A 139 -1.85 1.48 -14.58
N THR A 140 -2.34 2.72 -14.56
CA THR A 140 -3.74 3.01 -14.89
C THR A 140 -4.08 2.55 -16.32
N GLY A 141 -3.16 2.76 -17.26
CA GLY A 141 -3.28 2.32 -18.66
C GLY A 141 -3.43 0.81 -18.83
N PHE A 142 -2.99 -0.01 -17.87
CA PHE A 142 -3.23 -1.46 -17.94
C PHE A 142 -4.69 -1.86 -17.81
N PHE A 143 -5.55 -0.96 -17.35
CA PHE A 143 -6.96 -1.21 -17.04
C PHE A 143 -7.94 -0.43 -17.91
N ILE A 144 -7.47 0.55 -18.67
CA ILE A 144 -8.29 1.35 -19.61
C ILE A 144 -7.72 1.24 -21.01
N ASP A 145 -8.54 1.51 -22.06
CA ASP A 145 -8.05 1.47 -23.43
C ASP A 145 -7.02 2.59 -23.67
N LYS A 146 -7.42 3.80 -23.41
CA LYS A 146 -6.59 5.01 -23.45
C LYS A 146 -7.37 6.15 -22.81
N GLY A 147 -6.70 7.13 -22.27
CA GLY A 147 -7.44 8.26 -21.72
C GLY A 147 -6.63 9.12 -20.76
N HIS A 148 -7.27 10.13 -20.26
CA HIS A 148 -6.72 11.02 -19.26
C HIS A 148 -6.72 10.31 -17.90
N VAL A 149 -5.61 10.39 -17.18
CA VAL A 149 -5.46 9.73 -15.86
C VAL A 149 -5.55 10.74 -14.73
N VAL A 150 -4.85 11.86 -14.88
CA VAL A 150 -4.76 12.89 -13.84
C VAL A 150 -4.47 14.24 -14.48
N GLN A 151 -4.99 15.30 -13.87
CA GLN A 151 -4.68 16.68 -14.23
C GLN A 151 -3.73 17.26 -13.17
N VAL A 152 -2.66 17.93 -13.58
CA VAL A 152 -1.68 18.58 -12.69
C VAL A 152 -1.71 20.07 -12.97
N LYS A 153 -1.77 20.89 -11.91
CA LYS A 153 -1.75 22.33 -12.02
C LYS A 153 -0.66 22.91 -11.12
N SER A 154 0.30 23.59 -11.72
CA SER A 154 1.37 24.27 -11.01
C SER A 154 0.86 25.52 -10.28
N ILE A 155 1.54 25.94 -9.24
CA ILE A 155 1.29 27.20 -8.52
C ILE A 155 1.31 28.40 -9.49
N GLY A 156 2.14 28.35 -10.54
CA GLY A 156 2.17 29.35 -11.63
C GLY A 156 0.99 29.28 -12.61
N GLY A 157 -0.01 28.43 -12.39
CA GLY A 157 -1.22 28.31 -13.21
C GLY A 157 -1.11 27.43 -14.45
N ARG A 158 0.06 26.88 -14.79
CA ARG A 158 0.23 25.94 -15.90
C ARG A 158 -0.54 24.65 -15.57
N LYS A 159 -1.39 24.21 -16.50
CA LYS A 159 -2.13 22.98 -16.43
C LYS A 159 -1.53 21.95 -17.39
N GLU A 160 -1.34 20.74 -16.92
CA GLU A 160 -0.92 19.57 -17.69
C GLU A 160 -1.90 18.42 -17.43
N ILE A 161 -2.19 17.64 -18.47
CA ILE A 161 -3.04 16.46 -18.37
C ILE A 161 -2.17 15.26 -18.74
N LEU A 162 -1.94 14.39 -17.75
CA LEU A 162 -1.24 13.15 -17.98
C LEU A 162 -2.24 12.07 -18.40
N ARG A 163 -1.87 11.32 -19.43
CA ARG A 163 -2.76 10.36 -20.07
C ARG A 163 -2.02 9.11 -20.49
N ASP A 164 -2.74 8.02 -20.54
CA ASP A 164 -2.34 6.86 -21.29
C ASP A 164 -2.66 7.03 -22.78
N ASN A 165 -1.73 6.63 -23.64
CA ASN A 165 -1.85 6.71 -25.09
C ASN A 165 -1.91 5.32 -25.76
N ASP A 166 -1.69 4.24 -24.99
CA ASP A 166 -1.73 2.87 -25.48
C ASP A 166 -3.19 2.40 -25.53
N PRO A 167 -3.73 2.00 -26.70
CA PRO A 167 -5.09 1.51 -26.80
C PRO A 167 -5.26 0.07 -26.29
N SER A 168 -4.18 -0.57 -25.84
CA SER A 168 -4.23 -1.96 -25.38
C SER A 168 -4.52 -2.04 -23.89
N THR A 169 -5.65 -2.67 -23.55
CA THR A 169 -5.97 -2.99 -22.15
C THR A 169 -5.34 -4.32 -21.76
N LEU A 170 -4.53 -4.33 -20.71
CA LEU A 170 -3.89 -5.55 -20.24
C LEU A 170 -4.85 -6.46 -19.45
N TRP A 171 -5.71 -5.85 -18.61
CA TRP A 171 -6.76 -6.54 -17.85
C TRP A 171 -8.10 -5.84 -18.03
N ASP A 172 -9.06 -6.53 -18.65
CA ASP A 172 -10.42 -6.05 -18.93
C ASP A 172 -11.51 -6.75 -18.10
N GLY A 173 -11.13 -7.71 -17.24
CA GLY A 173 -12.02 -8.44 -16.33
C GLY A 173 -12.43 -7.63 -15.09
N PRO A 174 -13.25 -8.19 -14.19
CA PRO A 174 -13.64 -7.57 -12.93
C PRO A 174 -12.43 -7.12 -12.10
N LEU A 175 -12.48 -5.91 -11.55
CA LEU A 175 -11.39 -5.29 -10.80
C LEU A 175 -11.90 -4.67 -9.51
N VAL A 176 -11.24 -5.01 -8.42
CA VAL A 176 -11.44 -4.45 -7.08
C VAL A 176 -10.14 -3.79 -6.63
N ILE A 177 -10.22 -2.61 -6.04
CA ILE A 177 -9.08 -1.93 -5.42
C ILE A 177 -9.31 -1.82 -3.91
N LEU A 178 -8.39 -2.37 -3.13
CA LEU A 178 -8.38 -2.21 -1.68
C LEU A 178 -7.57 -0.98 -1.29
N VAL A 179 -8.15 -0.11 -0.47
CA VAL A 179 -7.51 1.10 0.05
C VAL A 179 -7.72 1.23 1.56
N ASN A 180 -6.89 2.05 2.21
CA ASN A 180 -7.12 2.48 3.58
C ASN A 180 -6.70 3.94 3.78
N GLU A 181 -6.77 4.43 5.03
CA GLU A 181 -6.44 5.80 5.41
C GLU A 181 -4.99 6.20 5.09
N PHE A 182 -4.11 5.21 4.87
CA PHE A 182 -2.70 5.42 4.53
C PHE A 182 -2.43 5.32 3.03
N SER A 183 -3.44 5.00 2.22
CA SER A 183 -3.36 5.07 0.75
C SER A 183 -3.34 6.53 0.34
N ALA A 184 -2.21 7.02 -0.20
CA ALA A 184 -2.02 8.43 -0.45
C ALA A 184 -1.43 8.73 -1.83
N SER A 185 -1.63 9.97 -2.34
CA SER A 185 -0.92 10.50 -3.53
C SER A 185 -1.16 9.65 -4.78
N ALA A 186 -0.12 8.96 -5.33
CA ALA A 186 -0.25 8.09 -6.51
C ALA A 186 -1.30 6.99 -6.33
N SER A 187 -1.47 6.43 -5.12
CA SER A 187 -2.53 5.48 -4.82
C SER A 187 -3.92 6.10 -5.01
N GLU A 188 -4.06 7.36 -4.63
CA GLU A 188 -5.31 8.11 -4.80
C GLU A 188 -5.57 8.44 -6.26
N ILE A 189 -4.52 8.76 -7.04
CA ILE A 189 -4.63 8.99 -8.48
C ILE A 189 -5.15 7.74 -9.19
N LEU A 190 -4.56 6.56 -8.91
CA LEU A 190 -4.97 5.29 -9.51
C LEU A 190 -6.42 4.93 -9.14
N ALA A 191 -6.74 4.96 -7.84
CA ALA A 191 -8.08 4.64 -7.36
C ALA A 191 -9.14 5.61 -7.92
N ALA A 192 -8.84 6.93 -7.90
CA ALA A 192 -9.74 7.95 -8.44
C ALA A 192 -9.98 7.80 -9.94
N ALA A 193 -8.91 7.61 -10.73
CA ALA A 193 -9.04 7.44 -12.17
C ALA A 193 -9.92 6.22 -12.51
N LEU A 194 -9.62 5.06 -11.92
CA LEU A 194 -10.38 3.84 -12.20
C LEU A 194 -11.82 3.89 -11.65
N GLN A 195 -12.06 4.65 -10.58
CA GLN A 195 -13.42 4.94 -10.10
C GLN A 195 -14.18 5.85 -11.07
N ASP A 196 -13.57 6.95 -11.55
CA ASP A 196 -14.19 7.90 -12.48
C ASP A 196 -14.53 7.25 -13.83
N TYR A 197 -13.72 6.28 -14.28
CA TYR A 197 -14.00 5.45 -15.45
C TYR A 197 -15.02 4.33 -15.19
N ASN A 198 -15.54 4.17 -13.98
CA ASN A 198 -16.34 3.01 -13.54
C ASN A 198 -15.67 1.66 -13.84
N ARG A 199 -14.33 1.64 -13.87
CA ARG A 199 -13.54 0.48 -14.23
C ARG A 199 -13.28 -0.46 -13.07
N ALA A 200 -13.23 0.08 -11.85
CA ALA A 200 -13.01 -0.67 -10.61
C ALA A 200 -13.98 -0.25 -9.51
N VAL A 201 -14.18 -1.15 -8.55
CA VAL A 201 -14.84 -0.84 -7.27
C VAL A 201 -13.77 -0.60 -6.22
N ILE A 202 -13.91 0.50 -5.50
CA ILE A 202 -13.00 0.88 -4.41
C ILE A 202 -13.57 0.38 -3.08
N LEU A 203 -12.83 -0.47 -2.39
CA LEU A 203 -13.22 -1.06 -1.11
C LEU A 203 -12.22 -0.66 -0.01
N GLY A 204 -12.71 -0.39 1.17
CA GLY A 204 -11.79 -0.16 2.28
C GLY A 204 -12.29 0.84 3.31
N SER A 205 -11.42 1.71 3.80
CA SER A 205 -11.76 2.80 4.72
C SER A 205 -12.77 3.77 4.10
N LYS A 206 -13.36 4.62 4.93
CA LYS A 206 -14.32 5.64 4.46
C LYS A 206 -13.75 6.48 3.33
N GLN A 207 -12.47 6.83 3.42
CA GLN A 207 -11.72 7.57 2.42
C GLN A 207 -10.23 7.24 2.54
N THR A 208 -9.45 7.53 1.51
CA THR A 208 -7.99 7.50 1.51
C THR A 208 -7.42 8.72 2.25
N TYR A 209 -6.11 8.89 2.28
CA TYR A 209 -5.40 9.91 3.07
C TYR A 209 -5.82 11.35 2.76
N GLY A 210 -6.08 11.67 1.49
CA GLY A 210 -6.48 13.01 1.06
C GLY A 210 -5.32 13.92 0.65
N LYS A 211 -4.23 13.37 0.13
CA LYS A 211 -3.11 14.15 -0.39
C LYS A 211 -3.31 14.47 -1.87
N GLY A 212 -3.61 15.72 -2.18
CA GLY A 212 -3.78 16.25 -3.55
C GLY A 212 -2.61 17.09 -4.05
N THR A 213 -1.44 17.00 -3.39
CA THR A 213 -0.26 17.84 -3.70
C THR A 213 0.88 17.02 -4.27
N VAL A 214 1.66 17.66 -5.18
CA VAL A 214 2.91 17.12 -5.69
C VAL A 214 4.07 17.88 -5.05
N GLN A 215 5.02 17.13 -4.53
CA GLN A 215 6.22 17.66 -3.88
C GLN A 215 7.44 17.34 -4.75
N ASN A 216 8.25 18.37 -4.99
CA ASN A 216 9.51 18.27 -5.69
C ASN A 216 10.68 18.46 -4.71
N ILE A 217 11.77 17.74 -4.97
CA ILE A 217 13.04 17.91 -4.25
C ILE A 217 13.92 18.79 -5.12
N ILE A 218 14.32 19.93 -4.58
CA ILE A 218 15.19 20.91 -5.25
C ILE A 218 16.55 20.81 -4.58
N ASP A 219 17.58 20.38 -5.33
CA ASP A 219 18.95 20.40 -4.88
C ASP A 219 19.43 21.86 -4.85
N LEU A 220 19.74 22.35 -3.65
CA LEU A 220 20.16 23.73 -3.44
C LEU A 220 21.53 24.01 -4.05
N ASN A 221 22.38 23.01 -4.22
CA ASN A 221 23.67 23.15 -4.90
C ASN A 221 23.52 23.56 -6.38
N ASN A 222 22.42 23.14 -7.03
CA ASN A 222 22.10 23.51 -8.40
C ASN A 222 21.46 24.91 -8.53
N VAL A 223 20.91 25.44 -7.45
CA VAL A 223 20.21 26.73 -7.44
C VAL A 223 21.16 27.88 -7.09
N ILE A 224 22.12 27.66 -6.20
CA ILE A 224 23.02 28.69 -5.69
C ILE A 224 24.38 28.60 -6.40
N SER A 225 24.56 29.43 -7.42
CA SER A 225 25.84 29.50 -8.15
C SER A 225 26.94 30.04 -7.28
N GLY A 226 28.14 29.44 -7.33
CA GLY A 226 29.33 29.92 -6.60
C GLY A 226 29.30 29.64 -5.09
N ASN A 227 28.55 28.62 -4.66
CA ASN A 227 28.56 28.18 -3.27
C ASN A 227 29.97 27.79 -2.79
N THR A 228 30.41 28.34 -1.67
CA THR A 228 31.69 28.05 -1.01
C THR A 228 31.50 27.38 0.35
N TYR A 229 30.27 27.09 0.76
CA TYR A 229 29.93 26.56 2.10
C TYR A 229 29.86 25.02 2.15
N GLY A 230 30.14 24.33 1.04
CA GLY A 230 30.02 22.87 0.93
C GLY A 230 28.62 22.46 0.46
N ASP A 231 28.20 21.25 0.81
CA ASP A 231 26.88 20.72 0.42
C ASP A 231 25.76 21.48 1.14
N LEU A 232 24.87 22.08 0.36
CA LEU A 232 23.71 22.84 0.85
C LEU A 232 22.47 21.97 1.07
N GLY A 233 22.54 20.69 0.66
CA GLY A 233 21.42 19.78 0.78
C GLY A 233 20.29 20.08 -0.19
N SER A 234 19.11 19.53 0.13
CA SER A 234 17.94 19.62 -0.74
C SER A 234 16.71 20.15 -0.01
N LEU A 235 15.88 20.91 -0.72
CA LEU A 235 14.62 21.44 -0.23
C LEU A 235 13.45 20.67 -0.85
N LYS A 236 12.60 20.07 0.00
CA LYS A 236 11.34 19.45 -0.43
C LYS A 236 10.19 20.45 -0.30
N ILE A 237 9.61 20.85 -1.43
CA ILE A 237 8.53 21.83 -1.49
C ILE A 237 7.34 21.34 -2.31
N THR A 238 6.15 21.81 -1.97
CA THR A 238 4.95 21.63 -2.79
C THR A 238 4.96 22.64 -3.93
N THR A 239 4.93 22.16 -5.18
CA THR A 239 4.96 22.98 -6.39
C THR A 239 3.70 22.87 -7.22
N ASP A 240 2.97 21.76 -7.10
CA ASP A 240 1.82 21.47 -7.93
C ASP A 240 0.71 20.81 -7.10
N MET A 241 -0.50 20.88 -7.64
CA MET A 241 -1.66 20.12 -7.17
C MET A 241 -2.14 19.20 -8.29
N PHE A 242 -2.63 18.03 -7.92
CA PHE A 242 -3.26 17.13 -8.88
C PHE A 242 -4.77 17.03 -8.64
N TYR A 243 -5.47 16.73 -9.73
CA TYR A 243 -6.93 16.67 -9.77
C TYR A 243 -7.36 15.44 -10.53
N ARG A 244 -8.49 14.90 -10.15
CA ARG A 244 -9.19 13.82 -10.85
C ARG A 244 -9.55 14.25 -12.28
N VAL A 245 -9.85 13.30 -13.13
CA VAL A 245 -10.33 13.60 -14.50
C VAL A 245 -11.65 14.37 -14.49
N ASN A 246 -12.48 14.18 -13.46
CA ASN A 246 -13.73 14.92 -13.28
C ASN A 246 -13.55 16.37 -12.76
N GLY A 247 -12.31 16.78 -12.47
CA GLY A 247 -11.96 18.14 -12.01
C GLY A 247 -11.84 18.33 -10.50
N GLY A 248 -12.37 17.42 -9.69
CA GLY A 248 -12.24 17.45 -8.24
C GLY A 248 -10.83 17.13 -7.75
N SER A 249 -10.43 17.65 -6.59
CA SER A 249 -9.17 17.29 -5.94
C SER A 249 -9.37 16.15 -4.96
N THR A 250 -8.33 15.33 -4.74
CA THR A 250 -8.26 14.42 -3.59
C THR A 250 -7.80 15.12 -2.32
N GLN A 251 -7.34 16.38 -2.40
CA GLN A 251 -6.86 17.16 -1.25
C GLN A 251 -7.93 17.21 -0.15
N LEU A 252 -7.59 16.83 1.07
CA LEU A 252 -8.42 16.73 2.28
C LEU A 252 -9.54 15.66 2.23
N GLU A 253 -10.09 15.37 1.05
CA GLU A 253 -11.24 14.47 0.89
C GLU A 253 -10.85 13.03 0.54
N GLY A 254 -9.69 12.83 -0.04
CA GLY A 254 -9.27 11.52 -0.53
C GLY A 254 -10.17 10.95 -1.63
N VAL A 255 -10.04 9.66 -1.85
CA VAL A 255 -10.97 8.85 -2.65
C VAL A 255 -11.94 8.14 -1.71
N LYS A 256 -13.21 8.40 -1.88
CA LYS A 256 -14.27 7.76 -1.06
C LYS A 256 -14.51 6.35 -1.57
N SER A 257 -14.48 5.36 -0.67
CA SER A 257 -14.75 3.97 -1.03
C SER A 257 -16.21 3.76 -1.43
N ASP A 258 -16.43 2.94 -2.45
CA ASP A 258 -17.77 2.52 -2.89
C ASP A 258 -18.39 1.54 -1.89
N LEU A 259 -17.55 0.77 -1.22
CA LEU A 259 -17.91 -0.11 -0.11
C LEU A 259 -16.97 0.11 1.07
N ILE A 260 -17.52 0.54 2.18
CA ILE A 260 -16.77 0.86 3.39
C ILE A 260 -16.70 -0.36 4.30
N PHE A 261 -15.47 -0.69 4.73
CA PHE A 261 -15.20 -1.67 5.79
C PHE A 261 -14.94 -0.97 7.12
N PRO A 262 -15.48 -1.46 8.24
CA PRO A 262 -14.98 -1.06 9.54
C PRO A 262 -13.52 -1.51 9.68
N ASN A 263 -12.67 -0.65 10.21
CA ASN A 263 -11.28 -0.95 10.50
C ASN A 263 -10.85 -0.29 11.81
N ARG A 264 -9.67 -0.62 12.29
CA ARG A 264 -9.14 -0.13 13.58
C ARG A 264 -9.16 1.40 13.70
N TYR A 265 -9.07 2.12 12.60
CA TYR A 265 -8.96 3.58 12.55
C TYR A 265 -10.26 4.28 12.15
N SER A 266 -11.39 3.55 12.02
CA SER A 266 -12.67 4.10 11.53
C SER A 266 -13.15 5.35 12.25
N TYR A 267 -12.74 5.56 13.51
CA TYR A 267 -13.12 6.69 14.35
C TYR A 267 -11.95 7.60 14.71
N VAL A 268 -10.76 7.32 14.18
CA VAL A 268 -9.55 8.13 14.40
C VAL A 268 -9.36 9.05 13.21
N ASP A 269 -9.08 10.31 13.49
CA ASP A 269 -8.77 11.27 12.45
C ASP A 269 -7.35 11.01 11.92
N ILE A 270 -7.29 10.56 10.67
CA ILE A 270 -6.05 10.28 9.93
C ILE A 270 -6.22 10.82 8.52
N GLY A 271 -5.36 11.76 8.14
CA GLY A 271 -5.37 12.29 6.78
C GLY A 271 -4.71 13.66 6.68
N GLU A 272 -4.64 14.16 5.45
CA GLU A 272 -4.10 15.49 5.15
C GLU A 272 -4.87 16.61 5.87
N LYS A 273 -6.18 16.43 6.07
CA LYS A 273 -7.07 17.37 6.78
C LYS A 273 -6.71 17.57 8.26
N ASP A 274 -5.98 16.61 8.84
CA ASP A 274 -5.63 16.59 10.27
C ASP A 274 -4.26 17.21 10.53
N LEU A 275 -3.58 17.72 9.50
CA LEU A 275 -2.36 18.51 9.62
C LEU A 275 -2.67 19.92 10.16
N ASP A 276 -1.71 20.54 10.83
CA ASP A 276 -1.89 21.90 11.42
C ASP A 276 -2.24 22.98 10.38
N ASN A 277 -1.67 22.88 9.18
CA ASN A 277 -1.85 23.87 8.11
C ASN A 277 -2.01 23.19 6.74
N PRO A 278 -3.09 22.46 6.50
CA PRO A 278 -3.28 21.80 5.22
C PRO A 278 -3.64 22.81 4.13
N ILE A 279 -3.24 22.51 2.89
CA ILE A 279 -3.69 23.29 1.72
C ILE A 279 -5.18 23.00 1.49
N ASN A 280 -5.95 24.05 1.26
CA ASN A 280 -7.40 23.96 1.07
C ASN A 280 -7.75 23.12 -0.18
N TRP A 281 -8.87 22.41 -0.09
CA TRP A 281 -9.49 21.75 -1.23
C TRP A 281 -9.94 22.78 -2.29
N ASN A 282 -9.76 22.43 -3.55
CA ASN A 282 -10.28 23.19 -4.70
C ASN A 282 -10.57 22.26 -5.88
N GLU A 283 -11.15 22.80 -6.93
CA GLU A 283 -11.49 22.08 -8.16
C GLU A 283 -11.05 22.87 -9.40
N ILE A 284 -10.97 22.19 -10.52
CA ILE A 284 -10.70 22.76 -11.85
C ILE A 284 -11.68 22.18 -12.86
N ASP A 285 -11.72 22.73 -14.07
CA ASP A 285 -12.55 22.20 -15.15
C ASP A 285 -12.22 20.72 -15.42
N PRO A 286 -13.23 19.84 -15.57
CA PRO A 286 -13.05 18.45 -15.94
C PRO A 286 -12.23 18.28 -17.23
N ALA A 287 -11.41 17.24 -17.28
CA ALA A 287 -10.82 16.79 -18.53
C ALA A 287 -11.89 16.12 -19.41
N ARG A 288 -11.67 16.07 -20.70
CA ARG A 288 -12.52 15.26 -21.59
C ARG A 288 -12.12 13.78 -21.43
N TYR A 289 -12.99 12.96 -20.88
CA TYR A 289 -12.78 11.52 -20.81
C TYR A 289 -14.04 10.78 -21.18
N ASP A 290 -13.86 9.59 -21.74
CA ASP A 290 -14.96 8.71 -22.13
C ASP A 290 -15.05 7.59 -21.08
N ASN A 291 -16.21 7.47 -20.44
CA ASN A 291 -16.51 6.41 -19.48
C ASN A 291 -17.33 5.26 -20.11
N SER A 292 -17.30 5.14 -21.45
CA SER A 292 -17.97 4.07 -22.19
C SER A 292 -17.29 2.71 -22.10
N ALA A 293 -16.22 2.58 -21.27
CA ALA A 293 -15.55 1.32 -21.01
C ALA A 293 -16.55 0.24 -20.55
N LYS A 294 -16.21 -1.02 -20.73
CA LYS A 294 -17.01 -2.17 -20.29
C LYS A 294 -17.39 -2.02 -18.82
N ILE A 295 -18.65 -1.66 -18.56
CA ILE A 295 -19.15 -1.38 -17.22
C ILE A 295 -19.67 -2.69 -16.61
N PHE A 296 -19.07 -3.11 -15.51
CA PHE A 296 -19.60 -4.18 -14.68
C PHE A 296 -20.74 -3.64 -13.81
N ASN A 297 -21.78 -4.43 -13.58
CA ASN A 297 -22.84 -4.03 -12.67
C ASN A 297 -22.45 -4.26 -11.20
N TYR A 298 -21.62 -3.38 -10.69
CA TYR A 298 -21.13 -3.46 -9.31
C TYR A 298 -22.22 -3.26 -8.25
N SER A 299 -23.31 -2.56 -8.55
CA SER A 299 -24.33 -2.15 -7.57
C SER A 299 -24.90 -3.33 -6.79
N LYS A 300 -25.30 -4.40 -7.50
CA LYS A 300 -25.86 -5.61 -6.85
C LYS A 300 -24.83 -6.35 -6.00
N ALA A 301 -23.59 -6.42 -6.45
CA ALA A 301 -22.52 -7.06 -5.70
C ALA A 301 -22.20 -6.25 -4.43
N ILE A 302 -22.19 -4.92 -4.51
CA ILE A 302 -22.02 -4.01 -3.37
C ILE A 302 -23.16 -4.20 -2.36
N GLU A 303 -24.41 -4.29 -2.80
CA GLU A 303 -25.57 -4.53 -1.89
C GLU A 303 -25.46 -5.85 -1.15
N LYS A 304 -25.09 -6.92 -1.82
CA LYS A 304 -24.86 -8.23 -1.19
C LYS A 304 -23.72 -8.16 -0.18
N SER A 305 -22.62 -7.50 -0.55
CA SER A 305 -21.47 -7.32 0.32
C SER A 305 -21.80 -6.49 1.56
N LYS A 306 -22.54 -5.38 1.43
CA LYS A 306 -23.04 -4.60 2.58
C LYS A 306 -23.84 -5.46 3.55
N LYS A 307 -24.69 -6.35 3.03
CA LYS A 307 -25.45 -7.29 3.87
C LYS A 307 -24.52 -8.23 4.61
N ARG A 308 -23.58 -8.91 3.92
CA ARG A 308 -22.60 -9.81 4.55
C ARG A 308 -21.80 -9.11 5.66
N ILE A 309 -21.31 -7.89 5.39
CA ILE A 309 -20.56 -7.09 6.38
C ILE A 309 -21.41 -6.82 7.62
N SER A 310 -22.67 -6.41 7.44
CA SER A 310 -23.57 -6.09 8.55
C SER A 310 -23.97 -7.30 9.39
N GLU A 311 -23.94 -8.50 8.83
CA GLU A 311 -24.29 -9.77 9.47
C GLU A 311 -23.07 -10.53 10.02
N ASN A 312 -21.85 -10.09 9.70
CA ASN A 312 -20.62 -10.76 10.05
C ASN A 312 -20.11 -10.33 11.43
N GLU A 313 -19.89 -11.31 12.31
CA GLU A 313 -19.44 -11.08 13.68
C GLU A 313 -18.05 -10.43 13.76
N TYR A 314 -17.11 -10.83 12.89
CA TYR A 314 -15.75 -10.26 12.88
C TYR A 314 -15.77 -8.78 12.52
N PHE A 315 -16.56 -8.34 11.54
CA PHE A 315 -16.70 -6.92 11.24
C PHE A 315 -17.32 -6.14 12.40
N SER A 316 -18.28 -6.74 13.12
CA SER A 316 -18.83 -6.15 14.34
C SER A 316 -17.77 -6.00 15.44
N LEU A 317 -16.92 -7.01 15.64
CA LEU A 317 -15.82 -6.95 16.62
C LEU A 317 -14.75 -5.92 16.22
N ILE A 318 -14.44 -5.80 14.92
CA ILE A 318 -13.52 -4.76 14.41
C ILE A 318 -14.07 -3.36 14.69
N ASP A 319 -15.36 -3.13 14.49
CA ASP A 319 -16.00 -1.85 14.79
C ASP A 319 -15.97 -1.54 16.29
N GLN A 320 -16.22 -2.52 17.14
CA GLN A 320 -16.09 -2.39 18.61
C GLN A 320 -14.63 -2.06 19.00
N HIS A 321 -13.64 -2.72 18.37
CA HIS A 321 -12.24 -2.41 18.59
C HIS A 321 -11.90 -0.97 18.19
N ALA A 322 -12.38 -0.51 17.04
CA ALA A 322 -12.19 0.86 16.58
C ALA A 322 -12.76 1.89 17.57
N LYS A 323 -13.94 1.64 18.14
CA LYS A 323 -14.55 2.48 19.19
C LYS A 323 -13.70 2.49 20.46
N LEU A 324 -13.13 1.35 20.84
CA LEU A 324 -12.24 1.27 21.99
C LEU A 324 -10.93 2.06 21.74
N VAL A 325 -10.35 1.95 20.55
CA VAL A 325 -9.17 2.75 20.16
C VAL A 325 -9.45 4.23 20.26
N LYS A 326 -10.60 4.69 19.73
CA LYS A 326 -11.03 6.10 19.84
C LYS A 326 -11.22 6.55 21.28
N SER A 327 -11.93 5.77 22.08
CA SER A 327 -12.13 6.09 23.50
C SER A 327 -10.82 6.27 24.27
N ARG A 328 -9.80 5.43 23.96
CA ARG A 328 -8.48 5.56 24.57
C ARG A 328 -7.70 6.79 24.09
N GLN A 329 -7.85 7.15 22.82
CA GLN A 329 -7.21 8.35 22.26
C GLN A 329 -7.80 9.63 22.89
N ASP A 330 -9.11 9.62 23.18
CA ASP A 330 -9.80 10.77 23.76
C ASP A 330 -9.59 10.88 25.28
N ASP A 331 -9.21 9.78 25.95
CA ASP A 331 -8.88 9.77 27.36
C ASP A 331 -7.46 10.36 27.60
N LYS A 332 -7.45 11.66 27.91
CA LYS A 332 -6.23 12.44 28.15
C LYS A 332 -5.85 12.54 29.65
N VAL A 333 -6.62 11.89 30.52
CA VAL A 333 -6.44 11.98 31.98
C VAL A 333 -5.97 10.65 32.53
N VAL A 334 -4.86 10.67 33.23
CA VAL A 334 -4.32 9.49 33.91
C VAL A 334 -4.37 9.73 35.41
N SER A 335 -4.97 8.78 36.14
CA SER A 335 -4.97 8.83 37.61
C SER A 335 -3.55 8.60 38.16
N LEU A 336 -3.11 9.47 39.06
CA LEU A 336 -1.86 9.30 39.80
C LEU A 336 -2.03 8.35 41.02
N GLU A 337 -3.25 7.97 41.36
CA GLU A 337 -3.50 6.95 42.37
C GLU A 337 -3.25 5.56 41.75
N TYR A 338 -2.31 4.80 42.31
CA TYR A 338 -1.89 3.51 41.78
C TYR A 338 -3.03 2.53 41.62
N LYS A 339 -3.96 2.46 42.56
CA LYS A 339 -5.12 1.54 42.52
C LYS A 339 -6.02 1.84 41.32
N SER A 340 -6.44 3.07 41.17
CA SER A 340 -7.29 3.53 40.06
C SER A 340 -6.58 3.37 38.70
N TYR A 341 -5.28 3.67 38.63
CA TYR A 341 -4.48 3.46 37.45
C TYR A 341 -4.44 1.97 37.06
N LYS A 342 -4.17 1.10 38.04
CA LYS A 342 -4.07 -0.34 37.85
C LYS A 342 -5.41 -0.93 37.40
N GLU A 343 -6.52 -0.55 38.04
CA GLU A 343 -7.86 -1.00 37.66
C GLU A 343 -8.21 -0.59 36.21
N ASN A 344 -7.88 0.63 35.78
CA ASN A 344 -8.07 1.09 34.41
C ASN A 344 -7.24 0.25 33.42
N GLN A 345 -5.97 -0.01 33.72
CA GLN A 345 -5.11 -0.85 32.85
C GLN A 345 -5.64 -2.28 32.75
N ASP A 346 -6.05 -2.89 33.84
CA ASP A 346 -6.59 -4.26 33.85
C ASP A 346 -7.92 -4.34 33.08
N ASN A 347 -8.79 -3.34 33.18
CA ASN A 347 -10.00 -3.25 32.40
C ASN A 347 -9.73 -3.13 30.90
N PHE A 348 -8.77 -2.30 30.46
CA PHE A 348 -8.36 -2.21 29.08
C PHE A 348 -7.78 -3.51 28.54
N LYS A 349 -6.96 -4.17 29.33
CA LYS A 349 -6.40 -5.47 28.97
C LYS A 349 -7.50 -6.48 28.77
N LEU A 350 -8.48 -6.56 29.67
CA LEU A 350 -9.62 -7.46 29.56
C LEU A 350 -10.46 -7.21 28.31
N GLN A 351 -10.69 -5.93 27.96
CA GLN A 351 -11.41 -5.55 26.75
C GLN A 351 -10.64 -5.95 25.49
N ASN A 352 -9.31 -5.70 25.43
CA ASN A 352 -8.48 -6.12 24.31
C ASN A 352 -8.43 -7.64 24.16
N ASP A 353 -8.33 -8.38 25.27
CA ASP A 353 -8.28 -9.84 25.23
C ASP A 353 -9.57 -10.45 24.63
N ARG A 354 -10.74 -9.83 24.87
CA ARG A 354 -11.99 -10.24 24.23
C ARG A 354 -12.01 -10.04 22.72
N LEU A 355 -11.25 -9.05 22.21
CA LEU A 355 -11.21 -8.73 20.79
C LEU A 355 -10.15 -9.53 20.02
N LYS A 356 -9.30 -10.30 20.70
CA LYS A 356 -8.31 -11.20 20.07
C LYS A 356 -8.94 -12.28 19.19
N VAL A 357 -10.22 -12.57 19.38
CA VAL A 357 -11.00 -13.48 18.51
C VAL A 357 -10.97 -13.02 17.05
N ILE A 358 -10.72 -11.71 16.77
CA ILE A 358 -10.54 -11.20 15.41
C ILE A 358 -9.37 -11.91 14.71
N ASP A 359 -8.31 -12.25 15.45
CA ASP A 359 -7.11 -12.90 14.93
C ASP A 359 -7.34 -14.40 14.58
N ASP A 360 -8.46 -14.96 15.02
CA ASP A 360 -8.85 -16.36 14.75
C ASP A 360 -9.55 -16.51 13.39
N PHE A 361 -9.83 -15.40 12.69
CA PHE A 361 -10.44 -15.46 11.37
C PHE A 361 -9.52 -16.20 10.37
N ILE A 362 -10.13 -17.15 9.66
CA ILE A 362 -9.46 -17.85 8.55
C ILE A 362 -10.40 -17.86 7.34
N SER A 363 -9.91 -17.38 6.22
CA SER A 363 -10.61 -17.39 4.95
C SER A 363 -10.82 -18.84 4.44
N PRO A 364 -11.97 -19.17 3.87
CA PRO A 364 -12.20 -20.47 3.23
C PRO A 364 -11.49 -20.62 1.87
N PHE A 365 -10.93 -19.55 1.33
CA PHE A 365 -10.22 -19.57 0.06
C PHE A 365 -8.81 -20.13 0.18
N LEU A 366 -8.32 -20.74 -0.90
CA LEU A 366 -6.94 -21.23 -1.01
C LEU A 366 -6.05 -20.16 -1.65
N PHE A 367 -4.97 -19.84 -0.97
CA PHE A 367 -4.00 -18.84 -1.41
C PHE A 367 -2.69 -19.49 -1.79
N ASP A 368 -2.24 -19.28 -3.01
CA ASP A 368 -0.95 -19.72 -3.51
C ASP A 368 -0.09 -18.51 -3.90
N TRP A 369 1.21 -18.57 -3.63
CA TRP A 369 2.15 -17.59 -4.16
C TRP A 369 2.14 -17.63 -5.69
N ASN A 370 2.04 -16.46 -6.34
CA ASN A 370 2.17 -16.37 -7.79
C ASN A 370 3.65 -16.15 -8.15
N ASP A 371 4.30 -17.17 -8.67
CA ASP A 371 5.68 -17.02 -9.17
C ASP A 371 5.63 -16.48 -10.60
N SER A 372 5.83 -15.17 -10.74
CA SER A 372 5.88 -14.49 -12.04
C SER A 372 7.26 -14.57 -12.72
N ASN A 373 8.31 -14.97 -11.98
CA ASN A 373 9.70 -15.08 -12.45
C ASN A 373 10.11 -16.53 -12.73
N GLN A 374 9.42 -17.24 -13.62
CA GLN A 374 9.68 -18.64 -13.94
C GLN A 374 11.12 -18.96 -14.44
N ASN A 375 11.96 -17.95 -14.70
CA ASN A 375 13.30 -18.11 -15.24
C ASN A 375 14.45 -17.79 -14.25
N SER A 376 14.15 -17.52 -13.00
CA SER A 376 15.22 -17.36 -12.02
C SER A 376 15.58 -18.69 -11.39
N ASP A 377 16.59 -19.39 -11.95
CA ASP A 377 17.43 -20.37 -11.26
C ASP A 377 18.20 -19.73 -10.08
N SER A 378 17.76 -18.59 -9.60
CA SER A 378 18.28 -17.96 -8.41
C SER A 378 17.92 -18.83 -7.22
N ILE A 379 18.92 -19.40 -6.65
CA ILE A 379 19.01 -20.07 -5.35
C ILE A 379 17.89 -19.52 -4.45
N TYR A 380 16.78 -20.25 -4.41
CA TYR A 380 15.69 -19.98 -3.46
C TYR A 380 16.31 -20.13 -2.07
N ASN A 381 16.69 -19.00 -1.50
CA ASN A 381 17.15 -18.95 -0.13
C ASN A 381 15.94 -19.32 0.76
N ASP A 382 16.12 -20.20 1.73
CA ASP A 382 15.07 -20.63 2.66
C ASP A 382 14.38 -19.42 3.32
N ASP A 383 15.11 -18.34 3.54
CA ASP A 383 14.59 -17.08 4.07
C ASP A 383 13.51 -16.43 3.17
N MET A 384 13.67 -16.49 1.85
CA MET A 384 12.69 -15.95 0.91
C MET A 384 11.41 -16.78 0.89
N LYS A 385 11.55 -18.09 0.94
CA LYS A 385 10.40 -19.00 1.03
C LYS A 385 9.62 -18.74 2.32
N GLU A 386 10.30 -18.61 3.45
CA GLU A 386 9.65 -18.32 4.73
C GLU A 386 8.91 -16.97 4.72
N LYS A 387 9.47 -15.92 4.04
CA LYS A 387 8.79 -14.63 3.88
C LYS A 387 7.53 -14.74 3.03
N ARG A 388 7.59 -15.49 1.93
CA ARG A 388 6.43 -15.76 1.06
C ARG A 388 5.34 -16.51 1.80
N ASP A 389 5.71 -17.59 2.51
CA ASP A 389 4.78 -18.40 3.31
C ASP A 389 4.12 -17.54 4.40
N ARG A 390 4.88 -16.72 5.12
CA ARG A 390 4.33 -15.76 6.10
C ARG A 390 3.34 -14.79 5.46
N TRP A 391 3.65 -14.22 4.29
CA TRP A 391 2.72 -13.32 3.60
C TRP A 391 1.43 -14.04 3.19
N ILE A 392 1.51 -15.25 2.65
CA ILE A 392 0.33 -16.06 2.33
C ILE A 392 -0.50 -16.35 3.59
N GLU A 393 0.13 -16.66 4.72
CA GLU A 393 -0.58 -16.84 5.99
C GLU A 393 -1.28 -15.55 6.46
N THR A 394 -0.71 -14.36 6.20
CA THR A 394 -1.40 -13.10 6.50
C THR A 394 -2.63 -12.89 5.61
N LEU A 395 -2.57 -13.28 4.34
CA LEU A 395 -3.73 -13.19 3.43
C LEU A 395 -4.87 -14.13 3.85
N LYS A 396 -4.55 -15.33 4.34
CA LYS A 396 -5.57 -16.28 4.85
C LYS A 396 -6.34 -15.74 6.04
N LYS A 397 -5.75 -14.84 6.82
CA LYS A 397 -6.35 -14.19 7.98
C LYS A 397 -6.95 -12.82 7.69
N ASP A 398 -6.92 -12.38 6.44
CA ASP A 398 -7.38 -11.05 6.04
C ASP A 398 -8.86 -11.08 5.63
N ILE A 399 -9.72 -10.63 6.55
CA ILE A 399 -11.16 -10.57 6.32
C ILE A 399 -11.54 -9.59 5.19
N TYR A 400 -10.74 -8.55 4.95
CA TYR A 400 -11.00 -7.56 3.90
C TYR A 400 -10.73 -8.17 2.52
N VAL A 401 -9.63 -8.93 2.39
CA VAL A 401 -9.34 -9.72 1.19
C VAL A 401 -10.42 -10.76 0.96
N ASN A 402 -10.86 -11.44 2.02
CA ASN A 402 -11.96 -12.41 1.93
C ASN A 402 -13.26 -11.77 1.41
N GLU A 403 -13.62 -10.57 1.87
CA GLU A 403 -14.83 -9.90 1.39
C GLU A 403 -14.66 -9.35 -0.04
N ALA A 404 -13.48 -8.87 -0.41
CA ALA A 404 -13.17 -8.50 -1.79
C ALA A 404 -13.32 -9.70 -2.74
N MET A 405 -12.90 -10.89 -2.31
CA MET A 405 -13.11 -12.14 -3.04
C MET A 405 -14.59 -12.49 -3.20
N ASN A 406 -15.38 -12.37 -2.12
CA ASN A 406 -16.82 -12.60 -2.18
C ASN A 406 -17.52 -11.64 -3.14
N LEU A 407 -17.09 -10.36 -3.20
CA LEU A 407 -17.62 -9.39 -4.13
C LEU A 407 -17.27 -9.77 -5.59
N LEU A 408 -16.03 -10.17 -5.88
CA LEU A 408 -15.64 -10.66 -7.20
C LEU A 408 -16.45 -11.90 -7.61
N LYS A 409 -16.67 -12.83 -6.69
CA LYS A 409 -17.50 -14.03 -6.92
C LYS A 409 -18.95 -13.67 -7.25
N ASP A 410 -19.50 -12.67 -6.56
CA ASP A 410 -20.84 -12.16 -6.90
C ASP A 410 -20.91 -11.54 -8.29
N LEU A 411 -19.87 -10.79 -8.70
CA LEU A 411 -19.80 -10.19 -10.05
C LEU A 411 -19.76 -11.25 -11.14
N THR A 412 -18.87 -12.23 -11.04
CA THR A 412 -18.74 -13.31 -12.02
C THR A 412 -20.02 -14.13 -12.14
N SER A 413 -20.72 -14.37 -11.02
CA SER A 413 -22.01 -15.08 -11.00
C SER A 413 -23.14 -14.28 -11.66
N ILE A 414 -23.18 -12.96 -11.46
CA ILE A 414 -24.21 -12.06 -12.03
C ILE A 414 -24.02 -11.96 -13.55
N GLU A 415 -22.79 -11.84 -14.02
CA GLU A 415 -22.49 -11.73 -15.46
C GLU A 415 -22.72 -13.05 -16.20
N GLY A 416 -22.32 -14.19 -15.60
CA GLY A 416 -22.62 -15.51 -16.15
C GLY A 416 -24.13 -15.72 -16.34
N GLY A 417 -24.96 -15.27 -15.40
CA GLY A 417 -26.42 -15.30 -15.49
C GLY A 417 -26.99 -14.37 -16.58
N GLN A 418 -26.38 -13.19 -16.80
CA GLN A 418 -26.83 -12.26 -17.86
C GLN A 418 -26.46 -12.75 -19.27
N ILE A 419 -25.28 -13.32 -19.46
CA ILE A 419 -24.84 -13.91 -20.72
C ILE A 419 -25.75 -15.10 -21.09
N LEU A 420 -26.04 -15.99 -20.13
CA LEU A 420 -26.97 -17.11 -20.35
C LEU A 420 -28.41 -16.64 -20.68
N SER A 421 -28.86 -15.56 -20.03
CA SER A 421 -30.19 -15.00 -20.32
C SER A 421 -30.28 -14.31 -21.67
N GLN A 422 -29.18 -13.80 -22.23
CA GLN A 422 -29.12 -13.24 -23.58
C GLN A 422 -29.01 -14.31 -24.65
N LEU A 423 -28.25 -15.40 -24.39
CA LEU A 423 -28.16 -16.54 -25.30
C LEU A 423 -29.47 -17.32 -25.41
N ASN A 424 -30.30 -17.36 -24.37
CA ASN A 424 -31.61 -18.00 -24.38
C ASN A 424 -32.73 -17.13 -24.99
N LYS A 425 -32.43 -15.88 -25.36
CA LYS A 425 -33.39 -14.98 -26.05
C LYS A 425 -33.17 -14.86 -27.56
N ASN A 426 -32.12 -15.46 -28.08
CA ASN A 426 -31.82 -15.62 -29.50
C ASN A 426 -32.05 -17.07 -29.91
#